data_f5a9382811b52ff1ccb3c36711cd407d
#
_entry.id   f5a9382811b52ff1ccb3c36711cd407d
#
_cell.length_a   1.000
_cell.length_b   1.000
_cell.length_c   1.000
_cell.angle_alpha   90.00
_cell.angle_beta   90.00
_cell.angle_gamma   90.00
#
_symmetry.space_group_name_H-M   'P 1'
#
loop_
_entity.id
_entity.type
_entity.pdbx_description
1 polymer ?
#
loop_
_entity_poly.entity_id
_entity_poly.type
_entity_poly.pdbx_seq_one_letter_code
_entity_poly.pdbx_strand_id
1 'polypeptide(L)'
;MDAFPSRKSLAPAPLSGRSRISGRCMKLPPVAKRPNPKRVKAARSYTIPEAAEALGVSVGTVRGWVRQGLPAMTAQRPFLILGDDIRDYLHQSRAKAKTALAPDQLLCLTCKQGRAPFGMEL
;
A
#
# COMPACT_ATOMS: atom_id res chain seq x y z
N MET A 1 -33.04 30.94 28.02
CA MET A 1 -32.83 30.53 26.70
C MET A 1 -31.41 30.52 26.37
N ASP A 2 -31.02 29.43 26.32
CA ASP A 2 -29.67 29.10 26.31
C ASP A 2 -29.18 29.03 24.93
N ALA A 3 -28.69 30.13 24.48
CA ALA A 3 -27.87 30.11 23.33
C ALA A 3 -26.73 29.15 23.65
N PHE A 4 -26.82 27.97 23.16
CA PHE A 4 -25.65 27.17 23.05
C PHE A 4 -24.64 27.97 22.35
N PRO A 5 -23.52 28.22 22.97
CA PRO A 5 -22.41 28.73 22.20
C PRO A 5 -22.24 27.77 21.07
N SER A 6 -22.57 28.23 19.90
CA SER A 6 -22.30 27.47 18.70
C SER A 6 -20.90 26.98 18.88
N ARG A 7 -20.76 25.71 18.91
CA ARG A 7 -19.45 25.15 18.94
C ARG A 7 -18.76 25.74 17.76
N LYS A 8 -17.91 26.66 18.08
CA LYS A 8 -16.96 27.10 17.10
C LYS A 8 -16.40 25.84 16.58
N SER A 9 -16.86 25.47 15.44
CA SER A 9 -16.16 24.43 14.75
C SER A 9 -14.73 24.85 14.74
N LEU A 10 -13.99 24.21 15.56
CA LEU A 10 -12.58 24.42 15.58
C LEU A 10 -12.12 24.15 14.17
N ALA A 11 -11.79 25.19 13.50
CA ALA A 11 -11.15 25.05 12.22
C ALA A 11 -10.07 24.00 12.39
N PRO A 12 -10.05 22.99 11.57
CA PRO A 12 -9.03 21.99 11.66
C PRO A 12 -7.71 22.72 11.64
N ALA A 13 -6.88 22.41 12.60
CA ALA A 13 -5.58 23.01 12.69
C ALA A 13 -4.94 22.97 11.31
N PRO A 14 -4.45 24.07 10.81
CA PRO A 14 -3.86 24.10 9.51
C PRO A 14 -2.77 23.05 9.48
N LEU A 15 -2.88 22.22 8.54
CA LEU A 15 -1.90 21.19 8.31
C LEU A 15 -0.60 21.75 7.80
N SER A 16 -0.37 22.98 8.02
CA SER A 16 0.77 23.74 7.53
C SER A 16 2.12 23.21 8.02
N GLY A 17 2.11 22.41 9.03
CA GLY A 17 3.36 21.88 9.57
C GLY A 17 4.10 20.90 8.69
N ARG A 18 3.52 20.53 7.58
CA ARG A 18 4.11 19.50 6.77
C ARG A 18 4.92 19.94 5.63
N SER A 19 4.79 21.13 5.27
CA SER A 19 5.53 21.68 4.15
C SER A 19 6.99 21.93 4.43
N ARG A 20 7.40 21.59 5.60
CA ARG A 20 8.78 21.77 5.95
C ARG A 20 9.63 20.68 5.45
N ILE A 21 9.60 20.49 4.21
CA ILE A 21 10.67 19.82 3.55
C ILE A 21 11.71 20.87 3.27
N SER A 22 12.25 21.38 4.30
CA SER A 22 13.37 22.27 4.15
C SER A 22 14.54 21.46 3.63
N GLY A 23 14.92 21.67 2.40
CA GLY A 23 16.24 21.46 1.82
C GLY A 23 17.15 20.34 2.32
N ARG A 24 16.63 19.48 3.13
CA ARG A 24 17.40 18.32 3.55
C ARG A 24 17.47 17.37 2.38
N CYS A 25 18.69 17.09 2.05
CA CYS A 25 19.03 16.00 1.16
C CYS A 25 18.06 14.85 1.37
N MET A 26 17.21 14.63 0.41
CA MET A 26 16.29 13.52 0.42
C MET A 26 17.13 12.26 0.47
N LYS A 27 17.26 11.67 1.64
CA LYS A 27 17.55 10.27 1.67
C LYS A 27 16.43 9.62 0.90
N LEU A 28 16.75 9.16 -0.28
CA LEU A 28 15.85 8.32 -1.05
C LEU A 28 15.27 7.30 -0.08
N PRO A 29 13.96 7.20 0.04
CA PRO A 29 13.38 6.19 0.89
C PRO A 29 13.99 4.86 0.45
N PRO A 30 14.40 4.00 1.39
CA PRO A 30 14.94 2.70 1.02
C PRO A 30 13.92 2.07 0.09
N VAL A 31 14.38 1.68 -1.08
CA VAL A 31 13.52 1.01 -2.06
C VAL A 31 12.79 -0.09 -1.33
N ALA A 32 11.51 0.08 -1.16
CA ALA A 32 10.69 -0.87 -0.44
C ALA A 32 10.87 -2.23 -1.12
N LYS A 33 11.53 -3.14 -0.46
CA LYS A 33 11.73 -4.48 -0.98
C LYS A 33 10.37 -5.07 -1.27
N ARG A 34 10.15 -5.48 -2.49
CA ARG A 34 8.88 -6.09 -2.88
C ARG A 34 8.67 -7.35 -2.05
N PRO A 35 7.56 -7.48 -1.35
CA PRO A 35 7.29 -8.65 -0.55
C PRO A 35 7.24 -9.90 -1.44
N ASN A 36 7.94 -10.94 -1.03
CA ASN A 36 7.97 -12.18 -1.78
C ASN A 36 6.95 -13.19 -1.20
N PRO A 37 5.87 -13.51 -1.91
CA PRO A 37 4.85 -14.42 -1.41
C PRO A 37 5.37 -15.84 -1.15
N LYS A 38 6.47 -16.24 -1.78
CA LYS A 38 7.05 -17.57 -1.59
C LYS A 38 7.66 -17.79 -0.20
N ARG A 39 7.94 -16.73 0.53
CA ARG A 39 8.50 -16.82 1.89
C ARG A 39 7.45 -17.21 2.93
N VAL A 40 6.19 -17.05 2.60
CA VAL A 40 5.08 -17.37 3.49
C VAL A 40 4.54 -18.75 3.13
N LYS A 41 4.42 -19.62 4.14
CA LYS A 41 3.81 -20.94 3.95
C LYS A 41 2.28 -20.81 3.99
N ALA A 42 1.59 -21.37 3.02
CA ALA A 42 0.14 -21.27 2.87
C ALA A 42 -0.61 -21.81 4.11
N ALA A 43 -0.23 -22.98 4.57
CA ALA A 43 -0.90 -23.68 5.67
C ALA A 43 -0.55 -23.16 7.06
N ARG A 44 0.21 -22.08 7.17
CA ARG A 44 0.61 -21.51 8.46
C ARG A 44 -0.11 -20.20 8.72
N SER A 45 -0.56 -20.02 9.94
CA SER A 45 -1.03 -18.73 10.43
C SER A 45 0.14 -17.90 10.95
N TYR A 46 0.10 -16.61 10.69
CA TYR A 46 1.12 -15.66 11.10
C TYR A 46 0.49 -14.54 11.90
N THR A 47 1.18 -14.10 12.91
CA THR A 47 0.86 -12.83 13.56
C THR A 47 1.32 -11.67 12.66
N ILE A 48 0.80 -10.48 12.90
CA ILE A 48 1.20 -9.29 12.11
C ILE A 48 2.72 -9.08 12.11
N PRO A 49 3.42 -9.13 13.26
CA PRO A 49 4.87 -8.98 13.26
C PRO A 49 5.60 -10.12 12.56
N GLU A 50 5.16 -11.36 12.72
CA GLU A 50 5.76 -12.51 12.05
C GLU A 50 5.60 -12.45 10.52
N ALA A 51 4.42 -12.04 10.06
CA ALA A 51 4.19 -11.84 8.64
C ALA A 51 5.08 -10.73 8.07
N ALA A 52 5.26 -9.65 8.82
CA ALA A 52 6.15 -8.55 8.42
C ALA A 52 7.60 -9.02 8.32
N GLU A 53 8.07 -9.79 9.27
CA GLU A 53 9.42 -10.35 9.29
C GLU A 53 9.64 -11.36 8.15
N ALA A 54 8.70 -12.27 7.95
CA ALA A 54 8.77 -13.27 6.88
C ALA A 54 8.82 -12.63 5.50
N LEU A 55 8.07 -11.57 5.29
CA LEU A 55 8.01 -10.84 4.02
C LEU A 55 9.12 -9.80 3.87
N GLY A 56 9.79 -9.43 4.95
CA GLY A 56 10.79 -8.36 4.97
C GLY A 56 10.20 -6.96 4.79
N VAL A 57 8.99 -6.74 5.29
CA VAL A 57 8.28 -5.45 5.27
C VAL A 57 8.06 -4.93 6.68
N SER A 58 7.65 -3.68 6.81
CA SER A 58 7.34 -3.15 8.13
C SER A 58 5.98 -3.66 8.65
N VAL A 59 5.86 -3.71 9.97
CA VAL A 59 4.59 -4.05 10.64
C VAL A 59 3.46 -3.09 10.23
N GLY A 60 3.80 -1.81 10.05
CA GLY A 60 2.86 -0.81 9.56
C GLY A 60 2.31 -1.11 8.17
N THR A 61 3.14 -1.67 7.29
CA THR A 61 2.71 -2.09 5.95
C THR A 61 1.68 -3.23 6.03
N VAL A 62 1.93 -4.23 6.86
CA VAL A 62 0.99 -5.36 7.03
C VAL A 62 -0.33 -4.89 7.64
N ARG A 63 -0.28 -4.00 8.62
CA ARG A 63 -1.49 -3.37 9.18
C ARG A 63 -2.27 -2.58 8.13
N GLY A 64 -1.55 -1.88 7.26
CA GLY A 64 -2.15 -1.18 6.12
C GLY A 64 -2.89 -2.13 5.18
N TRP A 65 -2.31 -3.29 4.90
CA TRP A 65 -2.96 -4.31 4.06
C TRP A 65 -4.23 -4.87 4.70
N VAL A 66 -4.22 -5.11 6.01
CA VAL A 66 -5.43 -5.54 6.73
C VAL A 66 -6.54 -4.51 6.59
N ARG A 67 -6.21 -3.23 6.66
CA ARG A 67 -7.20 -2.15 6.41
C ARG A 67 -7.69 -2.09 4.97
N GLN A 68 -6.85 -2.49 4.01
CA GLN A 68 -7.16 -2.48 2.58
C GLN A 68 -7.96 -3.71 2.12
N GLY A 69 -8.13 -4.70 2.98
CA GLY A 69 -8.94 -5.86 2.68
C GLY A 69 -8.22 -7.21 2.79
N LEU A 70 -7.02 -7.26 3.37
CA LEU A 70 -6.40 -8.54 3.69
C LEU A 70 -7.20 -9.22 4.80
N PRO A 71 -7.72 -10.45 4.58
CA PRO A 71 -8.44 -11.17 5.62
C PRO A 71 -7.53 -11.45 6.83
N ALA A 72 -8.00 -11.07 7.99
CA ALA A 72 -7.31 -11.31 9.25
C ALA A 72 -8.31 -11.66 10.33
N MET A 73 -7.97 -12.58 11.18
CA MET A 73 -8.76 -12.90 12.36
C MET A 73 -8.52 -11.83 13.43
N THR A 74 -9.44 -10.89 13.52
CA THR A 74 -9.33 -9.76 14.44
C THR A 74 -10.16 -9.93 15.73
N ALA A 75 -10.90 -11.02 15.82
CA ALA A 75 -11.79 -11.27 16.96
C ALA A 75 -11.02 -11.42 18.29
N GLN A 76 -9.84 -11.94 18.23
CA GLN A 76 -8.97 -12.14 19.39
C GLN A 76 -7.56 -11.63 19.12
N ARG A 77 -6.89 -11.20 20.16
CA ARG A 77 -5.47 -10.84 20.11
C ARG A 77 -4.62 -12.05 20.53
N PRO A 78 -3.53 -12.33 19.86
CA PRO A 78 -2.94 -11.61 18.72
C PRO A 78 -3.74 -11.83 17.42
N PHE A 79 -3.75 -10.83 16.54
CA PHE A 79 -4.38 -10.96 15.24
C PHE A 79 -3.62 -11.95 14.37
N LEU A 80 -4.33 -12.93 13.87
CA LEU A 80 -3.77 -13.99 13.05
C LEU A 80 -4.18 -13.78 11.58
N ILE A 81 -3.23 -14.02 10.71
CA ILE A 81 -3.43 -13.95 9.26
C ILE A 81 -3.00 -15.29 8.69
N LEU A 82 -3.83 -15.86 7.83
CA LEU A 82 -3.48 -17.10 7.17
C LEU A 82 -2.43 -16.82 6.07
N GLY A 83 -1.46 -17.69 5.96
CA GLY A 83 -0.39 -17.52 4.97
C GLY A 83 -0.91 -17.54 3.53
N ASP A 84 -1.96 -18.29 3.28
CA ASP A 84 -2.63 -18.35 1.98
C ASP A 84 -3.25 -17.01 1.61
N ASP A 85 -3.98 -16.41 2.53
CA ASP A 85 -4.58 -15.08 2.35
C ASP A 85 -3.53 -14.01 2.03
N ILE A 86 -2.37 -14.08 2.67
CA ILE A 86 -1.26 -13.15 2.38
C ILE A 86 -0.75 -13.35 0.95
N ARG A 87 -0.61 -14.59 0.52
CA ARG A 87 -0.15 -14.91 -0.83
C ARG A 87 -1.13 -14.42 -1.88
N ASP A 88 -2.41 -14.69 -1.69
CA ASP A 88 -3.48 -14.27 -2.59
C ASP A 88 -3.59 -12.76 -2.68
N TYR A 89 -3.54 -12.07 -1.55
CA TYR A 89 -3.53 -10.62 -1.51
C TYR A 89 -2.36 -10.02 -2.30
N LEU A 90 -1.16 -10.58 -2.13
CA LEU A 90 0.01 -10.12 -2.87
C LEU A 90 -0.08 -10.42 -4.38
N HIS A 91 -0.67 -11.54 -4.76
CA HIS A 91 -0.93 -11.87 -6.16
C HIS A 91 -1.94 -10.91 -6.78
N GLN A 92 -3.05 -10.65 -6.09
CA GLN A 92 -4.06 -9.70 -6.53
C GLN A 92 -3.52 -8.28 -6.65
N SER A 93 -2.75 -7.83 -5.67
CA SER A 93 -2.17 -6.49 -5.71
C SER A 93 -1.19 -6.32 -6.86
N ARG A 94 -0.44 -7.36 -7.19
CA ARG A 94 0.45 -7.38 -8.36
C ARG A 94 -0.34 -7.40 -9.67
N ALA A 95 -1.43 -8.16 -9.73
CA ALA A 95 -2.29 -8.20 -10.90
C ALA A 95 -2.93 -6.84 -11.17
N LYS A 96 -3.41 -6.16 -10.12
CA LYS A 96 -3.96 -4.80 -10.21
C LYS A 96 -2.92 -3.76 -10.66
N ALA A 97 -1.67 -3.96 -10.28
CA ALA A 97 -0.59 -3.05 -10.66
C ALA A 97 -0.09 -3.26 -12.10
N LYS A 98 -0.47 -4.37 -12.75
CA LYS A 98 -0.10 -4.62 -14.14
C LYS A 98 -1.03 -3.85 -15.06
N THR A 99 -0.45 -2.98 -15.86
CA THR A 99 -1.20 -2.32 -16.94
C THR A 99 -1.28 -3.27 -18.12
N ALA A 100 -2.49 -3.57 -18.56
CA ALA A 100 -2.68 -4.32 -19.80
C ALA A 100 -2.32 -3.40 -20.97
N LEU A 101 -1.34 -3.81 -21.75
CA LEU A 101 -0.90 -3.11 -22.97
C LEU A 101 -1.38 -3.87 -24.18
N ALA A 102 -1.88 -3.16 -25.16
CA ALA A 102 -2.10 -3.74 -26.49
C ALA A 102 -0.74 -4.06 -27.15
N PRO A 103 -0.72 -5.00 -28.10
CA PRO A 103 0.54 -5.40 -28.75
C PRO A 103 1.29 -4.24 -29.43
N ASP A 104 0.56 -3.20 -29.80
CA ASP A 104 1.12 -2.03 -30.50
C ASP A 104 1.43 -0.87 -29.56
N GLN A 105 1.32 -1.06 -28.25
CA GLN A 105 1.50 0.01 -27.27
C GLN A 105 2.76 -0.17 -26.45
N LEU A 106 3.43 0.94 -26.25
CA LEU A 106 4.57 1.01 -25.34
C LEU A 106 4.15 1.65 -24.01
N LEU A 107 4.65 1.10 -22.93
CA LEU A 107 4.39 1.66 -21.60
C LEU A 107 5.20 2.93 -21.41
N CYS A 108 4.51 4.05 -21.24
CA CYS A 108 5.17 5.29 -20.84
C CYS A 108 5.56 5.21 -19.36
N LEU A 109 6.84 5.36 -19.05
CA LEU A 109 7.35 5.28 -17.67
C LEU A 109 6.91 6.47 -16.82
N THR A 110 6.60 7.59 -17.44
CA THR A 110 6.21 8.82 -16.74
C THR A 110 4.74 8.78 -16.31
N CYS A 111 3.83 8.47 -17.24
CA CYS A 111 2.41 8.46 -16.97
C CYS A 111 1.83 7.06 -16.71
N LYS A 112 2.64 6.02 -16.89
CA LYS A 112 2.27 4.59 -16.74
C LYS A 112 1.07 4.16 -17.58
N GLN A 113 0.87 4.83 -18.70
CA GLN A 113 -0.17 4.51 -19.67
C GLN A 113 0.44 3.93 -20.94
N GLY A 114 -0.31 3.07 -21.61
CA GLY A 114 0.05 2.58 -22.93
C GLY A 114 -0.13 3.69 -23.97
N ARG A 115 0.90 3.97 -24.73
CA ARG A 115 0.86 4.90 -25.85
C ARG A 115 1.35 4.23 -27.11
N ALA A 116 0.75 4.59 -28.23
CA ALA A 116 1.25 4.18 -29.53
C ALA A 116 2.65 4.80 -29.75
N PRO A 117 3.61 4.06 -30.29
CA PRO A 117 4.93 4.59 -30.65
C PRO A 117 4.79 5.68 -31.69
N PHE A 118 5.51 6.76 -31.46
CA PHE A 118 5.46 7.91 -32.37
C PHE A 118 6.04 7.50 -33.74
N GLY A 119 5.26 7.66 -34.79
CA GLY A 119 5.74 7.43 -36.16
C GLY A 119 5.51 6.05 -36.78
N MET A 120 4.79 5.17 -36.09
CA MET A 120 4.30 3.95 -36.71
C MET A 120 2.87 4.16 -37.21
N GLU A 121 2.72 4.93 -38.27
CA GLU A 121 1.54 4.82 -39.11
C GLU A 121 1.76 3.64 -40.06
N LEU A 122 1.02 2.60 -39.83
CA LEU A 122 0.87 1.53 -40.79
C LEU A 122 -0.11 1.94 -41.89
#